data_3836fd0c0ba16123bf257f1f14fbc7bf
#
_entry.id   3836fd0c0ba16123bf257f1f14fbc7bf
#
_cell.length_a   1.000
_cell.length_b   1.000
_cell.length_c   1.000
_cell.angle_alpha   90.00
_cell.angle_beta   90.00
_cell.angle_gamma   90.00
#
_symmetry.space_group_name_H-M   'P 1'
#
loop_
_entity.id
_entity.type
_entity.pdbx_description
1 polymer ?
#
loop_
_entity_poly.entity_id
_entity_poly.type
_entity_poly.pdbx_seq_one_letter_code
_entity_poly.pdbx_strand_id
1 'polypeptide(L)' 'MNDPIAVLIATHRAIAEQARTDGDHGRAHLHDWAADQAQHFQKGQTR' A
#
# COMPACT_ATOMS: atom_id res chain seq x y z
N MET A 1 0.34 17.32 10.01
CA MET A 1 -0.88 16.85 9.37
C MET A 1 -0.62 15.59 8.58
N ASN A 2 -1.58 14.67 8.61
CA ASN A 2 -1.40 13.41 7.91
C ASN A 2 -1.76 13.55 6.44
N ASP A 3 -0.90 13.03 5.60
CA ASP A 3 -1.17 12.92 4.18
C ASP A 3 -2.06 11.68 3.97
N PRO A 4 -3.29 11.83 3.46
CA PRO A 4 -4.19 10.69 3.27
C PRO A 4 -3.60 9.63 2.34
N ILE A 5 -2.83 10.05 1.33
CA ILE A 5 -2.19 9.09 0.42
C ILE A 5 -1.12 8.29 1.15
N ALA A 6 -0.31 8.97 1.97
CA ALA A 6 0.72 8.28 2.74
C ALA A 6 0.11 7.28 3.72
N VAL A 7 -1.01 7.65 4.35
CA VAL A 7 -1.72 6.75 5.26
C VAL A 7 -2.25 5.53 4.49
N LEU A 8 -2.80 5.76 3.30
CA LEU A 8 -3.31 4.68 2.45
C LEU A 8 -2.20 3.71 2.08
N ILE A 9 -1.05 4.22 1.68
CA ILE A 9 0.11 3.40 1.33
C ILE A 9 0.54 2.55 2.53
N ALA A 10 0.68 3.19 3.69
CA ALA A 10 1.11 2.50 4.90
C ALA A 10 0.10 1.41 5.31
N THR A 11 -1.19 1.70 5.18
CA THR A 11 -2.24 0.76 5.51
C THR A 11 -2.17 -0.47 4.61
N HIS A 12 -2.03 -0.26 3.29
CA HIS A 12 -1.95 -1.39 2.36
C HIS A 12 -0.69 -2.21 2.60
N ARG A 13 0.44 -1.57 2.92
CA ARG A 13 1.67 -2.30 3.22
C ARG A 13 1.54 -3.15 4.48
N ALA A 14 0.87 -2.62 5.50
CA ALA A 14 0.63 -3.37 6.73
C ALA A 14 -0.25 -4.58 6.48
N ILE A 15 -1.30 -4.42 5.67
CA ILE A 15 -2.19 -5.53 5.32
C ILE A 15 -1.42 -6.59 4.52
N ALA A 16 -0.57 -6.16 3.59
CA ALA A 16 0.23 -7.09 2.80
C ALA A 16 1.18 -7.90 3.69
N GLU A 17 1.80 -7.24 4.66
CA GLU A 17 2.69 -7.88 5.61
C GLU A 17 1.95 -8.94 6.41
N GLN A 18 0.78 -8.60 6.93
CA GLN A 18 -0.04 -9.52 7.69
C GLN A 18 -0.48 -10.71 6.81
N ALA A 19 -0.85 -10.43 5.57
CA ALA A 19 -1.26 -11.49 4.64
C ALA A 19 -0.11 -12.47 4.37
N ARG A 20 1.11 -11.95 4.22
CA ARG A 20 2.28 -12.81 4.04
C ARG A 20 2.50 -13.71 5.25
N THR A 21 2.35 -13.16 6.44
CA THR A 21 2.48 -13.89 7.69
C THR A 21 1.43 -15.01 7.75
N ASP A 22 0.23 -14.74 7.27
CA ASP A 22 -0.87 -15.70 7.26
C ASP A 22 -0.75 -16.73 6.12
N GLY A 23 0.22 -16.56 5.25
CA GLY A 23 0.37 -17.44 4.09
C GLY A 23 -0.54 -17.10 2.93
N ASP A 24 -1.20 -15.96 2.98
CA ASP A 24 -2.11 -15.52 1.92
C ASP A 24 -1.35 -14.63 0.95
N HIS A 25 -0.60 -15.26 0.06
CA HIS A 25 0.28 -14.55 -0.85
C HIS A 25 -0.48 -13.77 -1.93
N GLY A 26 -1.67 -14.24 -2.30
CA GLY A 26 -2.51 -13.54 -3.26
C GLY A 26 -2.97 -12.19 -2.70
N ARG A 27 -3.43 -12.18 -1.45
CA ARG A 27 -3.86 -10.95 -0.80
C ARG A 27 -2.67 -10.02 -0.59
N ALA A 28 -1.52 -10.57 -0.20
CA ALA A 28 -0.31 -9.77 -0.02
C ALA A 28 0.06 -9.06 -1.31
N HIS A 29 0.03 -9.79 -2.43
CA HIS A 29 0.35 -9.23 -3.73
C HIS A 29 -0.64 -8.12 -4.11
N LEU A 30 -1.92 -8.34 -3.86
CA LEU A 30 -2.96 -7.35 -4.17
C LEU A 30 -2.71 -6.03 -3.44
N HIS A 31 -2.42 -6.11 -2.15
CA HIS A 31 -2.21 -4.90 -1.36
C HIS A 31 -0.87 -4.24 -1.65
N ASP A 32 0.16 -5.00 -1.99
CA ASP A 32 1.42 -4.44 -2.45
C ASP A 32 1.22 -3.66 -3.75
N TRP A 33 0.44 -4.22 -4.67
CA TRP A 33 0.11 -3.54 -5.92
C TRP A 33 -0.66 -2.25 -5.64
N ALA A 34 -1.65 -2.31 -4.74
CA ALA A 34 -2.44 -1.12 -4.38
C ALA A 34 -1.56 -0.03 -3.78
N ALA A 35 -0.62 -0.41 -2.90
CA ALA A 35 0.31 0.54 -2.30
C ALA A 35 1.19 1.19 -3.37
N ASP A 36 1.66 0.39 -4.32
CA ASP A 36 2.50 0.87 -5.39
C ASP A 36 1.75 1.87 -6.28
N GLN A 37 0.50 1.58 -6.61
CA GLN A 37 -0.33 2.49 -7.40
C GLN A 37 -0.56 3.80 -6.67
N ALA A 38 -0.85 3.74 -5.37
CA ALA A 38 -1.04 4.94 -4.57
C ALA A 38 0.23 5.77 -4.50
N GLN A 39 1.39 5.12 -4.41
CA GLN A 39 2.67 5.80 -4.38
C GLN A 39 2.94 6.53 -5.70
N HIS A 40 2.62 5.90 -6.81
CA HIS A 40 2.75 6.54 -8.13
C HIS A 40 1.84 7.76 -8.24
N PHE A 41 0.63 7.64 -7.74
CA PHE A 41 -0.30 8.76 -7.73
C PHE A 41 0.24 9.92 -6.91
N GLN A 42 0.79 9.63 -5.74
CA GLN A 42 1.38 10.64 -4.86
C GLN A 42 2.54 11.36 -5.56
N LYS A 43 3.38 10.61 -6.24
CA LYS A 43 4.49 11.16 -6.99
C LYS A 43 4.02 12.12 -8.07
N GLY A 44 2.97 11.76 -8.77
CA GLY A 44 2.42 12.60 -9.82
C GLY A 44 1.88 13.92 -9.29
N GLN A 45 1.48 13.94 -8.02
CA GLN A 45 0.91 15.14 -7.39
C GLN A 45 1.94 16.08 -6.79
N THR A 46 3.12 15.59 -6.52
CA THR A 46 4.14 16.40 -5.84
C THR A 46 5.05 17.14 -6.78
N ARG A 47 4.66 17.42 -7.96
CA ARG A 47 5.47 18.13 -8.94
C ARG A 47 5.73 19.57 -8.63
#